data_d8a30a8bb5c1bd96bd20afd017b70c24
#
_entry.id   d8a30a8bb5c1bd96bd20afd017b70c24
#
_cell.length_a   1.000
_cell.length_b   1.000
_cell.length_c   1.000
_cell.angle_alpha   90.00
_cell.angle_beta   90.00
_cell.angle_gamma   90.00
#
_symmetry.space_group_name_H-M   'P 1'
#
loop_
_entity.id
_entity.type
_entity.pdbx_description
1 polymer ?
#
loop_
_entity_poly.entity_id
_entity_poly.type
_entity_poly.pdbx_seq_one_letter_code
_entity_poly.pdbx_strand_id
1 'polypeptide(L)'
;MAYGAAGMNDSSETALPSVTDRFGPIASMIHEIEAVPSGISRQGLIDDWRKRMALERMLEIISVASEHIPASMKAAETDVDWQAIADIGKRLENTRDRIEVEVLWTISHDKLPSLKTCAERHLREQHIQPSS
;
A
#
# COMPACT_ATOMS: atom_id res chain seq x y z
N MET A 1 -34.87 15.77 -9.79
CA MET A 1 -34.29 15.19 -9.95
C MET A 1 -33.82 14.52 -10.18
N ALA A 2 -33.96 14.44 -10.09
CA ALA A 2 -33.30 13.61 -10.38
C ALA A 2 -32.51 13.36 -10.42
N TYR A 3 -32.06 13.57 -9.95
CA TYR A 3 -31.19 13.05 -10.03
C TYR A 3 -30.76 12.32 -9.81
N GLY A 4 -31.07 12.37 -9.56
CA GLY A 4 -30.45 11.48 -9.46
C GLY A 4 -30.31 10.96 -9.18
N ALA A 5 -30.43 11.08 -9.06
CA ALA A 5 -30.05 10.28 -9.02
C ALA A 5 -29.67 9.67 -9.15
N ALA A 6 -29.59 9.81 -9.12
CA ALA A 6 -29.10 9.03 -9.37
C ALA A 6 -28.67 8.40 -9.52
N GLY A 7 -28.80 8.40 -9.52
CA GLY A 7 -28.21 7.61 -9.74
C GLY A 7 -27.86 7.22 -9.71
N MET A 8 -27.59 7.28 -9.52
CA MET A 8 -27.00 6.77 -9.58
C MET A 8 -26.52 6.01 -9.65
N ASN A 9 -26.26 5.86 -9.70
CA ASN A 9 -25.75 5.11 -9.95
C ASN A 9 -25.43 4.33 -9.53
N ASP A 10 -25.85 4.66 -9.08
CA ASP A 10 -25.60 3.77 -8.36
C ASP A 10 -24.95 2.46 -8.55
N SER A 11 -24.89 1.70 -9.52
CA SER A 11 -24.11 0.51 -9.73
C SER A 11 -22.62 0.78 -9.55
N SER A 12 -22.18 1.93 -9.86
CA SER A 12 -20.78 2.27 -9.63
C SER A 12 -20.45 2.28 -8.14
N GLU A 13 -21.44 2.56 -7.32
CA GLU A 13 -21.23 2.56 -5.87
C GLU A 13 -21.08 1.16 -5.32
N THR A 14 -21.69 0.19 -5.94
CA THR A 14 -21.60 -1.19 -5.48
C THR A 14 -20.50 -1.96 -6.17
N ALA A 15 -19.91 -1.40 -7.21
CA ALA A 15 -18.82 -2.05 -7.93
C ALA A 15 -17.57 -2.12 -7.08
N LEU A 16 -16.87 -3.24 -7.18
CA LEU A 16 -15.59 -3.37 -6.53
C LEU A 16 -14.57 -2.45 -7.20
N PRO A 17 -13.63 -1.91 -6.44
CA PRO A 17 -12.55 -1.11 -7.03
C PRO A 17 -11.81 -1.92 -8.07
N SER A 18 -11.35 -1.25 -9.11
CA SER A 18 -10.55 -1.88 -10.14
C SER A 18 -9.18 -2.26 -9.58
N VAL A 19 -8.44 -3.09 -10.32
CA VAL A 19 -7.08 -3.44 -9.95
C VAL A 19 -6.23 -2.18 -9.82
N THR A 20 -6.42 -1.22 -10.73
CA THR A 20 -5.72 0.04 -10.65
C THR A 20 -6.00 0.77 -9.35
N ASP A 21 -7.26 0.78 -8.92
CA ASP A 21 -7.62 1.46 -7.66
C ASP A 21 -7.03 0.78 -6.44
N ARG A 22 -6.82 -0.55 -6.51
CA ARG A 22 -6.29 -1.30 -5.39
C ARG A 22 -4.77 -1.23 -5.32
N PHE A 23 -4.11 -1.43 -6.44
CA PHE A 23 -2.65 -1.53 -6.48
C PHE A 23 -1.95 -0.23 -6.84
N GLY A 24 -2.66 0.72 -7.46
CA GLY A 24 -2.07 1.99 -7.83
C GLY A 24 -1.47 2.75 -6.66
N PRO A 25 -2.24 2.98 -5.59
CA PRO A 25 -1.70 3.69 -4.43
C PRO A 25 -0.54 2.95 -3.78
N ILE A 26 -0.57 1.61 -3.76
CA ILE A 26 0.52 0.82 -3.21
C ILE A 26 1.79 1.06 -4.00
N ALA A 27 1.72 0.92 -5.32
CA ALA A 27 2.89 1.12 -6.18
C ALA A 27 3.41 2.54 -6.07
N SER A 28 2.51 3.53 -6.03
CA SER A 28 2.91 4.92 -5.91
C SER A 28 3.65 5.20 -4.61
N MET A 29 3.15 4.66 -3.51
CA MET A 29 3.79 4.90 -2.22
C MET A 29 5.15 4.21 -2.14
N ILE A 30 5.26 3.00 -2.67
CA ILE A 30 6.57 2.33 -2.69
C ILE A 30 7.55 3.12 -3.54
N HIS A 31 7.09 3.66 -4.67
CA HIS A 31 7.93 4.53 -5.50
C HIS A 31 8.42 5.74 -4.71
N GLU A 32 7.55 6.36 -3.92
CA GLU A 32 7.93 7.50 -3.09
C GLU A 32 8.98 7.11 -2.06
N ILE A 33 8.83 5.95 -1.45
CA ILE A 33 9.81 5.46 -0.48
C ILE A 33 11.15 5.26 -1.15
N GLU A 34 11.17 4.68 -2.34
CA GLU A 34 12.41 4.43 -3.07
C GLU A 34 13.06 5.70 -3.58
N ALA A 35 12.28 6.77 -3.74
CA ALA A 35 12.79 8.04 -4.24
C ALA A 35 13.47 8.88 -3.16
N VAL A 36 13.44 8.42 -1.90
CA VAL A 36 14.10 9.16 -0.81
C VAL A 36 15.59 9.24 -1.12
N PRO A 37 16.16 10.45 -1.10
CA PRO A 37 17.59 10.60 -1.38
C PRO A 37 18.43 9.74 -0.45
N SER A 38 19.40 9.05 -1.01
CA SER A 38 20.29 8.12 -0.28
C SER A 38 19.56 6.88 0.24
N GLY A 39 18.29 6.69 -0.15
CA GLY A 39 17.51 5.54 0.25
C GLY A 39 17.08 5.57 1.71
N ILE A 40 16.44 4.49 2.14
CA ILE A 40 16.02 4.32 3.53
C ILE A 40 17.05 3.46 4.22
N SER A 41 17.70 4.02 5.23
CA SER A 41 18.68 3.30 6.04
C SER A 41 18.29 3.38 7.51
N ARG A 42 18.80 2.43 8.29
CA ARG A 42 18.57 2.45 9.73
C ARG A 42 19.06 3.76 10.34
N GLN A 43 20.28 4.15 10.00
CA GLN A 43 20.86 5.35 10.58
C GLN A 43 20.11 6.60 10.16
N GLY A 44 19.69 6.65 8.91
CA GLY A 44 18.89 7.77 8.43
C GLY A 44 17.59 7.93 9.19
N LEU A 45 16.94 6.81 9.50
CA LEU A 45 15.70 6.85 10.28
C LEU A 45 15.93 7.25 11.73
N ILE A 46 17.10 6.90 12.28
CA ILE A 46 17.45 7.31 13.62
C ILE A 46 17.75 8.81 13.66
N ASP A 47 18.49 9.30 12.69
CA ASP A 47 19.02 10.67 12.71
C ASP A 47 18.00 11.71 12.27
N ASP A 48 17.02 11.32 11.46
CA ASP A 48 16.09 12.28 10.86
C ASP A 48 14.65 11.86 11.16
N TRP A 49 14.06 12.49 12.17
CA TRP A 49 12.69 12.17 12.57
C TRP A 49 11.68 12.48 11.45
N ARG A 50 12.01 13.42 10.56
CA ARG A 50 11.10 13.74 9.46
C ARG A 50 11.05 12.60 8.45
N LYS A 51 12.18 11.97 8.17
CA LYS A 51 12.21 10.80 7.31
C LYS A 51 11.41 9.67 7.94
N ARG A 52 11.55 9.49 9.25
CA ARG A 52 10.80 8.46 9.95
C ARG A 52 9.30 8.71 9.87
N MET A 53 8.88 9.95 10.12
CA MET A 53 7.46 10.27 10.06
C MET A 53 6.91 10.10 8.65
N ALA A 54 7.67 10.51 7.64
CA ALA A 54 7.25 10.34 6.27
C ALA A 54 7.09 8.87 5.91
N LEU A 55 8.04 8.04 6.34
CA LEU A 55 7.97 6.61 6.10
C LEU A 55 6.76 6.00 6.80
N GLU A 56 6.52 6.38 8.05
CA GLU A 56 5.36 5.89 8.79
C GLU A 56 4.06 6.20 8.03
N ARG A 57 3.94 7.42 7.53
CA ARG A 57 2.74 7.80 6.80
C ARG A 57 2.58 7.00 5.51
N MET A 58 3.67 6.80 4.78
CA MET A 58 3.61 6.04 3.54
C MET A 58 3.26 4.58 3.81
N LEU A 59 3.80 3.99 4.88
CA LEU A 59 3.47 2.62 5.26
C LEU A 59 2.00 2.50 5.67
N GLU A 60 1.48 3.51 6.35
CA GLU A 60 0.08 3.53 6.73
C GLU A 60 -0.82 3.51 5.49
N ILE A 61 -0.49 4.33 4.50
CA ILE A 61 -1.25 4.39 3.26
C ILE A 61 -1.19 3.03 2.54
N ILE A 62 -0.02 2.42 2.49
CA ILE A 62 0.15 1.10 1.87
C ILE A 62 -0.71 0.07 2.59
N SER A 63 -0.70 0.09 3.92
CA SER A 63 -1.47 -0.88 4.70
C SER A 63 -2.97 -0.72 4.46
N VAL A 64 -3.46 0.51 4.48
CA VAL A 64 -4.87 0.77 4.25
C VAL A 64 -5.28 0.32 2.85
N ALA A 65 -4.47 0.65 1.85
CA ALA A 65 -4.77 0.22 0.48
C ALA A 65 -4.79 -1.30 0.38
N SER A 66 -3.88 -1.97 1.10
CA SER A 66 -3.80 -3.43 1.07
C SER A 66 -5.03 -4.10 1.68
N GLU A 67 -5.71 -3.43 2.60
CA GLU A 67 -6.93 -3.97 3.19
C GLU A 67 -8.04 -4.17 2.16
N HIS A 68 -8.00 -3.40 1.09
CA HIS A 68 -9.02 -3.48 0.06
C HIS A 68 -8.76 -4.55 -0.99
N ILE A 69 -7.65 -5.26 -0.89
CA ILE A 69 -7.34 -6.35 -1.79
C ILE A 69 -8.08 -7.60 -1.31
N PRO A 70 -8.84 -8.26 -2.19
CA PRO A 70 -9.62 -9.43 -1.78
C PRO A 70 -8.76 -10.55 -1.22
N ALA A 71 -9.31 -11.28 -0.27
CA ALA A 71 -8.58 -12.37 0.38
C ALA A 71 -8.14 -13.45 -0.63
N SER A 72 -8.97 -13.71 -1.63
CA SER A 72 -8.60 -14.71 -2.64
C SER A 72 -7.37 -14.29 -3.43
N MET A 73 -7.26 -12.99 -3.72
CA MET A 73 -6.11 -12.47 -4.44
C MET A 73 -4.87 -12.51 -3.56
N LYS A 74 -5.02 -12.16 -2.29
CA LYS A 74 -3.90 -12.25 -1.34
C LYS A 74 -3.41 -13.70 -1.20
N ALA A 75 -4.34 -14.64 -1.16
CA ALA A 75 -3.97 -16.05 -1.03
C ALA A 75 -3.17 -16.54 -2.23
N ALA A 76 -3.40 -15.97 -3.40
CA ALA A 76 -2.68 -16.34 -4.61
C ALA A 76 -1.27 -15.72 -4.65
N GLU A 77 -1.03 -14.66 -3.88
CA GLU A 77 0.25 -13.95 -3.90
C GLU A 77 1.06 -14.34 -2.67
N THR A 78 1.59 -15.54 -2.70
CA THR A 78 2.23 -16.14 -1.53
C THR A 78 3.59 -15.54 -1.19
N ASP A 79 4.19 -14.78 -2.10
CA ASP A 79 5.46 -14.12 -1.85
C ASP A 79 5.32 -12.87 -0.99
N VAL A 80 4.11 -12.34 -0.87
CA VAL A 80 3.86 -11.12 -0.12
C VAL A 80 3.49 -11.47 1.32
N ASP A 81 4.15 -10.83 2.27
CA ASP A 81 3.82 -11.02 3.68
C ASP A 81 2.69 -10.05 4.07
N TRP A 82 1.47 -10.43 3.69
CA TRP A 82 0.29 -9.58 3.93
C TRP A 82 0.06 -9.32 5.40
N GLN A 83 0.41 -10.29 6.25
CA GLN A 83 0.21 -10.13 7.69
C GLN A 83 1.12 -9.04 8.24
N ALA A 84 2.38 -9.01 7.81
CA ALA A 84 3.30 -7.98 8.25
C ALA A 84 2.82 -6.59 7.84
N ILE A 85 2.27 -6.48 6.62
CA ILE A 85 1.73 -5.21 6.13
C ILE A 85 0.53 -4.77 6.98
N ALA A 86 -0.35 -5.71 7.30
CA ALA A 86 -1.52 -5.42 8.12
C ALA A 86 -1.13 -5.03 9.53
N ASP A 87 -0.16 -5.73 10.09
CA ASP A 87 0.26 -5.50 11.48
C ASP A 87 0.90 -4.13 11.66
N ILE A 88 1.74 -3.73 10.70
CA ILE A 88 2.34 -2.39 10.82
C ILE A 88 1.27 -1.31 10.73
N GLY A 89 0.25 -1.53 9.88
CA GLY A 89 -0.84 -0.58 9.76
C GLY A 89 -1.59 -0.41 11.07
N LYS A 90 -1.87 -1.51 11.74
CA LYS A 90 -2.56 -1.46 13.03
C LYS A 90 -1.76 -0.71 14.07
N ARG A 91 -0.46 -0.94 14.10
CA ARG A 91 0.41 -0.23 15.04
C ARG A 91 0.47 1.26 14.73
N LEU A 92 0.46 1.61 13.44
CA LEU A 92 0.51 3.01 13.04
C LEU A 92 -0.78 3.75 13.35
N GLU A 93 -1.92 3.04 13.40
CA GLU A 93 -3.18 3.65 13.81
C GLU A 93 -3.18 4.04 15.27
N ASN A 94 -2.38 3.37 16.07
CA ASN A 94 -2.31 3.67 17.49
C ASN A 94 -1.24 4.73 17.72
N THR A 95 -1.67 5.98 17.83
CA THR A 95 -0.76 7.10 17.95
C THR A 95 0.09 7.06 19.21
N ARG A 96 -0.24 6.21 20.16
CA ARG A 96 0.54 6.07 21.39
C ARG A 96 1.72 5.13 21.19
N ASP A 97 1.64 4.24 20.21
CA ASP A 97 2.73 3.31 19.95
C ASP A 97 3.86 4.05 19.26
N ARG A 98 5.04 3.83 19.79
CA ARG A 98 6.24 4.30 19.14
C ARG A 98 6.86 3.11 18.44
N ILE A 99 6.90 3.17 17.11
CA ILE A 99 7.41 2.06 16.33
C ILE A 99 8.92 2.20 16.24
N GLU A 100 9.61 1.12 16.55
CA GLU A 100 11.05 1.10 16.52
C GLU A 100 11.56 1.23 15.10
N VAL A 101 12.69 1.92 14.96
CA VAL A 101 13.32 2.12 13.67
C VAL A 101 13.60 0.78 12.99
N GLU A 102 13.99 -0.22 13.77
CA GLU A 102 14.28 -1.54 13.21
C GLU A 102 13.06 -2.15 12.53
N VAL A 103 11.88 -1.97 13.11
CA VAL A 103 10.65 -2.47 12.52
C VAL A 103 10.34 -1.75 11.22
N LEU A 104 10.44 -0.42 11.24
CA LEU A 104 10.19 0.39 10.04
C LEU A 104 11.16 0.01 8.93
N TRP A 105 12.43 -0.14 9.27
CA TRP A 105 13.45 -0.49 8.28
C TRP A 105 13.21 -1.88 7.72
N THR A 106 12.88 -2.84 8.58
CA THR A 106 12.64 -4.22 8.13
C THR A 106 11.45 -4.28 7.17
N ILE A 107 10.36 -3.60 7.50
CA ILE A 107 9.20 -3.58 6.62
C ILE A 107 9.58 -2.99 5.26
N SER A 108 10.22 -1.83 5.26
CA SER A 108 10.52 -1.15 4.01
C SER A 108 11.57 -1.90 3.17
N HIS A 109 12.50 -2.56 3.82
CA HIS A 109 13.62 -3.20 3.13
C HIS A 109 13.30 -4.65 2.74
N ASP A 110 12.61 -5.39 3.62
CA ASP A 110 12.41 -6.82 3.42
C ASP A 110 11.03 -7.19 2.91
N LYS A 111 10.01 -6.39 3.23
CA LYS A 111 8.63 -6.77 2.93
C LYS A 111 8.04 -6.03 1.74
N LEU A 112 8.46 -4.81 1.50
CA LEU A 112 7.92 -4.03 0.40
C LEU A 112 8.35 -4.50 -0.99
N PRO A 113 9.57 -5.04 -1.20
CA PRO A 113 9.96 -5.44 -2.56
C PRO A 113 9.02 -6.47 -3.19
N SER A 114 8.58 -7.48 -2.44
CA SER A 114 7.65 -8.47 -2.99
C SER A 114 6.28 -7.84 -3.26
N LEU A 115 5.85 -6.94 -2.40
CA LEU A 115 4.59 -6.23 -2.62
C LEU A 115 4.68 -5.33 -3.85
N LYS A 116 5.80 -4.66 -4.04
CA LYS A 116 6.02 -3.84 -5.23
C LYS A 116 5.91 -4.69 -6.50
N THR A 117 6.59 -5.83 -6.52
CA THR A 117 6.55 -6.73 -7.67
C THR A 117 5.12 -7.17 -7.94
N CYS A 118 4.39 -7.54 -6.88
CA CYS A 118 3.00 -7.95 -7.00
C CYS A 118 2.15 -6.83 -7.59
N ALA A 119 2.26 -5.63 -7.03
CA ALA A 119 1.45 -4.49 -7.47
C ALA A 119 1.74 -4.13 -8.92
N GLU A 120 3.02 -4.08 -9.27
CA GLU A 120 3.40 -3.71 -10.64
C GLU A 120 2.94 -4.76 -11.65
N ARG A 121 3.02 -6.03 -11.28
CA ARG A 121 2.56 -7.10 -12.17
C ARG A 121 1.06 -6.99 -12.42
N HIS A 122 0.29 -6.78 -11.36
CA HIS A 122 -1.16 -6.63 -11.53
C HIS A 122 -1.52 -5.42 -12.35
N LEU A 123 -0.80 -4.32 -12.18
CA LEU A 123 -1.05 -3.12 -12.97
C LEU A 123 -0.70 -3.33 -14.43
N ARG A 124 0.39 -4.05 -14.72
CA ARG A 124 0.76 -4.36 -16.10
C ARG A 124 -0.27 -5.26 -16.76
N GLU A 125 -0.73 -6.28 -16.02
CA GLU A 125 -1.73 -7.20 -16.57
C GLU A 125 -3.03 -6.48 -16.86
N GLN A 126 -3.42 -5.57 -16.00
CA GLN A 126 -4.61 -4.76 -16.21
C GLN A 126 -4.46 -3.89 -17.46
N HIS A 127 -3.28 -3.32 -17.66
CA HIS A 127 -3.02 -2.43 -18.75
C HIS A 127 -2.96 -3.18 -20.10
N ILE A 128 -2.34 -4.36 -20.08
CA ILE A 128 -2.16 -5.15 -21.31
C ILE A 128 -3.46 -5.81 -21.74
N GLN A 129 -4.27 -6.21 -20.76
CA GLN A 129 -5.49 -6.95 -21.04
C GLN A 129 -6.47 -6.11 -21.84
N PRO A 130 -6.94 -6.62 -22.97
CA PRO A 130 -7.89 -5.84 -23.78
C PRO A 130 -9.15 -5.58 -22.98
N SER A 131 -9.74 -4.44 -23.22
CA SER A 131 -10.95 -4.06 -22.55
C SER A 131 -12.18 -4.66 -23.23
N SER A 132 -12.13 -5.87 -23.52
CA SER A 132 -13.23 -6.54 -24.19
C SER A 132 -14.49 -6.66 -23.36
#